data_ddce9b8697d4773e8427d93594e7b34f
#
_entry.id   ddce9b8697d4773e8427d93594e7b34f
#
_cell.length_a   1.000
_cell.length_b   1.000
_cell.length_c   1.000
_cell.angle_alpha   90.00
_cell.angle_beta   90.00
_cell.angle_gamma   90.00
#
_symmetry.space_group_name_H-M   'P 1'
#
loop_
_entity.id
_entity.type
_entity.pdbx_description
1 polymer ?
#
loop_
_entity_poly.entity_id
_entity_poly.type
_entity_poly.pdbx_seq_one_letter_code
_entity_poly.pdbx_strand_id
1 'polypeptide(L)'
;MILSHTGIVRGASRDGRKVSGLTVSVDHDKLSQIVDREKQSPGIVDIRVEIVENEPLSVGDEIMRLVVAGDIRDNVIPVLERTLNAVKETVTHKTENFI
;
A
#
# COMPACT_ATOMS: atom_id res chain seq x y z
N MET A 1 19.75 1.52 -1.73
CA MET A 1 18.74 0.49 -2.09
C MET A 1 17.39 1.14 -2.34
N ILE A 2 16.72 0.73 -3.39
CA ILE A 2 15.33 1.12 -3.66
C ILE A 2 14.51 -0.17 -3.70
N LEU A 3 13.48 -0.24 -2.88
CA LEU A 3 12.59 -1.39 -2.81
C LEU A 3 11.17 -0.93 -3.09
N SER A 4 10.47 -1.63 -3.97
CA SER A 4 9.10 -1.29 -4.33
C SER A 4 8.14 -2.45 -4.12
N HIS A 5 6.91 -2.10 -3.80
CA HIS A 5 5.78 -3.02 -3.71
C HIS A 5 4.66 -2.48 -4.60
N THR A 6 4.09 -3.34 -5.40
CA THR A 6 2.91 -3.03 -6.23
C THR A 6 1.76 -3.93 -5.80
N GLY A 7 0.65 -3.33 -5.40
CA GLY A 7 -0.58 -4.04 -5.07
C GLY A 7 -1.48 -4.19 -6.29
N ILE A 8 -1.99 -5.39 -6.51
CA ILE A 8 -2.83 -5.73 -7.66
C ILE A 8 -4.18 -6.22 -7.16
N VAL A 9 -5.26 -5.87 -7.85
CA VAL A 9 -6.60 -6.39 -7.56
C VAL A 9 -6.63 -7.88 -7.84
N ARG A 10 -6.93 -8.68 -6.79
CA ARG A 10 -7.00 -10.13 -6.88
C ARG A 10 -8.39 -10.60 -7.28
N GLY A 11 -8.46 -11.73 -7.94
CA GLY A 11 -9.72 -12.35 -8.37
C GLY A 11 -10.49 -13.07 -7.27
N ALA A 12 -9.95 -13.13 -6.05
CA ALA A 12 -10.60 -13.74 -4.90
C ALA A 12 -10.29 -12.95 -3.62
N SER A 13 -11.28 -12.83 -2.74
CA SER A 13 -11.11 -12.29 -1.40
C SER A 13 -10.36 -13.29 -0.51
N ARG A 14 -9.98 -12.84 0.71
CA ARG A 14 -9.28 -13.72 1.67
C ARG A 14 -10.09 -14.93 2.09
N ASP A 15 -11.42 -14.84 2.05
CA ASP A 15 -12.32 -15.95 2.37
C ASP A 15 -12.65 -16.84 1.16
N GLY A 16 -12.00 -16.62 0.02
CA GLY A 16 -12.12 -17.43 -1.18
C GLY A 16 -13.28 -17.06 -2.11
N ARG A 17 -14.03 -15.99 -1.81
CA ARG A 17 -15.11 -15.53 -2.69
C ARG A 17 -14.53 -14.86 -3.95
N LYS A 18 -15.18 -15.10 -5.09
CA LYS A 18 -14.77 -14.49 -6.36
C LYS A 18 -15.06 -12.98 -6.36
N VAL A 19 -14.05 -12.20 -6.73
CA VAL A 19 -14.11 -10.74 -6.79
C VAL A 19 -14.08 -10.30 -8.25
N SER A 20 -14.98 -9.41 -8.64
CA SER A 20 -14.98 -8.79 -9.98
C SER A 20 -14.17 -7.50 -10.02
N GLY A 21 -14.04 -6.83 -8.89
CA GLY A 21 -13.30 -5.59 -8.77
C GLY A 21 -13.46 -4.99 -7.39
N LEU A 22 -12.90 -3.82 -7.19
CA LEU A 22 -13.00 -3.09 -5.92
C LEU A 22 -12.83 -1.58 -6.11
N THR A 23 -13.19 -0.85 -5.06
CA THR A 23 -12.94 0.58 -4.95
C THR A 23 -12.25 0.83 -3.62
N VAL A 24 -11.27 1.74 -3.60
CA VAL A 24 -10.50 2.08 -2.40
C VAL A 24 -10.73 3.52 -2.02
N SER A 25 -10.95 3.78 -0.74
CA SER A 25 -10.89 5.12 -0.16
C SER A 25 -9.63 5.27 0.69
N VAL A 26 -9.11 6.50 0.81
CA VAL A 26 -7.83 6.79 1.47
C VAL A 26 -8.02 7.86 2.53
N ASP A 27 -7.53 7.58 3.75
CA ASP A 27 -7.38 8.59 4.79
C ASP A 27 -6.02 9.27 4.62
N HIS A 28 -6.02 10.44 3.98
CA HIS A 28 -4.79 11.15 3.64
C HIS A 28 -4.05 11.69 4.84
N ASP A 29 -4.73 12.06 5.92
CA ASP A 29 -4.08 12.53 7.14
C ASP A 29 -3.27 11.41 7.80
N LYS A 30 -3.85 10.23 7.89
CA LYS A 30 -3.14 9.05 8.41
C LYS A 30 -1.98 8.64 7.51
N LEU A 31 -2.17 8.70 6.19
CA LEU A 31 -1.10 8.40 5.25
C LEU A 31 0.10 9.30 5.46
N SER A 32 -0.13 10.63 5.55
CA SER A 32 0.94 11.58 5.82
C SER A 32 1.66 11.31 7.12
N GLN A 33 0.93 11.01 8.19
CA GLN A 33 1.51 10.69 9.49
C GLN A 33 2.41 9.45 9.44
N ILE A 34 1.95 8.40 8.76
CA ILE A 34 2.72 7.16 8.62
C ILE A 34 3.99 7.40 7.82
N VAL A 35 3.89 8.06 6.67
CA VAL A 35 5.04 8.35 5.81
C VAL A 35 6.05 9.22 6.54
N ASP A 36 5.61 10.28 7.19
CA ASP A 36 6.51 11.17 7.95
C ASP A 36 7.22 10.44 9.09
N ARG A 37 6.51 9.58 9.80
CA ARG A 37 7.09 8.77 10.87
C ARG A 37 8.14 7.80 10.34
N GLU A 38 7.81 7.07 9.28
CA GLU A 38 8.71 6.04 8.76
C GLU A 38 9.94 6.65 8.04
N LYS A 39 9.81 7.84 7.48
CA LYS A 39 10.96 8.56 6.92
C LYS A 39 12.01 8.91 7.96
N GLN A 40 11.66 8.98 9.23
CA GLN A 40 12.60 9.24 10.33
C GLN A 40 13.41 8.00 10.72
N SER A 41 13.09 6.84 10.18
CA SER A 41 13.82 5.60 10.49
C SER A 41 15.28 5.69 10.01
N PRO A 42 16.23 5.10 10.77
CA PRO A 42 17.63 5.15 10.39
C PRO A 42 17.87 4.63 8.97
N GLY A 43 18.69 5.34 8.21
CA GLY A 43 19.10 4.94 6.86
C GLY A 43 18.07 5.17 5.76
N ILE A 44 16.90 5.72 6.06
CA ILE A 44 15.87 5.97 5.06
C ILE A 44 16.05 7.35 4.44
N VAL A 45 16.02 7.38 3.11
CA VAL A 45 16.15 8.61 2.31
C VAL A 45 14.79 9.17 1.93
N ASP A 46 13.89 8.32 1.43
CA ASP A 46 12.56 8.75 1.00
C ASP A 46 11.58 7.58 0.98
N ILE A 47 10.30 7.90 1.10
CA ILE A 47 9.19 6.96 0.97
C ILE A 47 8.14 7.61 0.09
N ARG A 48 7.64 6.87 -0.90
CA ARG A 48 6.56 7.31 -1.76
C ARG A 48 5.45 6.28 -1.82
N VAL A 49 4.23 6.77 -1.66
CA VAL A 49 3.03 5.92 -1.70
C VAL A 49 2.05 6.54 -2.69
N GLU A 50 1.64 5.76 -3.67
CA GLU A 50 0.59 6.12 -4.62
C GLU A 50 -0.52 5.10 -4.50
N ILE A 51 -1.74 5.57 -4.35
CA ILE A 51 -2.93 4.71 -4.22
C ILE A 51 -3.98 5.21 -5.19
N VAL A 52 -4.55 4.31 -5.97
CA VAL A 52 -5.71 4.63 -6.82
C VAL A 52 -6.94 4.64 -5.93
N GLU A 53 -7.57 5.80 -5.80
CA GLU A 53 -8.70 5.98 -4.89
C GLU A 53 -9.96 6.42 -5.61
N ASN A 54 -11.11 6.00 -5.07
CA ASN A 54 -12.43 6.43 -5.51
C ASN A 54 -12.74 6.12 -6.98
N GLU A 55 -12.06 5.12 -7.53
CA GLU A 55 -12.27 4.63 -8.90
C GLU A 55 -12.58 3.14 -8.87
N PRO A 56 -13.51 2.68 -9.70
CA PRO A 56 -13.72 1.24 -9.88
C PRO A 56 -12.49 0.61 -10.51
N LEU A 57 -11.94 -0.41 -9.85
CA LEU A 57 -10.80 -1.17 -10.33
C LEU A 57 -11.24 -2.58 -10.67
N SER A 58 -10.72 -3.11 -11.77
CA SER A 58 -10.96 -4.48 -12.21
C SER A 58 -9.85 -5.41 -11.73
N VAL A 59 -10.12 -6.70 -11.70
CA VAL A 59 -9.09 -7.72 -11.40
C VAL A 59 -7.89 -7.54 -12.33
N GLY A 60 -6.69 -7.51 -11.74
CA GLY A 60 -5.44 -7.30 -12.46
C GLY A 60 -4.96 -5.84 -12.50
N ASP A 61 -5.81 -4.88 -12.14
CA ASP A 61 -5.41 -3.47 -12.08
C ASP A 61 -4.50 -3.21 -10.88
N GLU A 62 -3.60 -2.23 -11.02
CA GLU A 62 -2.78 -1.76 -9.90
C GLU A 62 -3.64 -0.92 -8.94
N ILE A 63 -3.56 -1.23 -7.64
CA ILE A 63 -4.23 -0.49 -6.56
C ILE A 63 -3.29 0.54 -5.97
N MET A 64 -2.05 0.12 -5.73
CA MET A 64 -1.09 0.86 -4.92
C MET A 64 0.32 0.58 -5.38
N ARG A 65 1.16 1.60 -5.24
CA ARG A 65 2.61 1.44 -5.38
C ARG A 65 3.29 2.11 -4.19
N LEU A 66 4.14 1.35 -3.50
CA LEU A 66 4.91 1.81 -2.35
C LEU A 66 6.39 1.65 -2.66
N VAL A 67 7.17 2.73 -2.52
CA VAL A 67 8.60 2.73 -2.77
C VAL A 67 9.34 3.26 -1.55
N VAL A 68 10.34 2.53 -1.10
CA VAL A 68 11.23 2.95 -0.01
C VAL A 68 12.66 3.00 -0.53
N ALA A 69 13.32 4.14 -0.37
CA ALA A 69 14.72 4.34 -0.71
C ALA A 69 15.53 4.54 0.57
N GLY A 70 16.67 3.88 0.65
CA GLY A 70 17.54 3.97 1.82
C GLY A 70 18.91 3.36 1.54
N ASP A 71 19.68 3.14 2.62
CA ASP A 71 21.06 2.68 2.53
C ASP A 71 21.17 1.17 2.29
N ILE A 72 20.84 0.36 3.29
CA ILE A 72 21.00 -1.10 3.23
C ILE A 72 19.67 -1.81 3.47
N ARG A 73 19.62 -3.07 3.03
CA ARG A 73 18.40 -3.89 3.16
C ARG A 73 17.93 -4.05 4.60
N ASP A 74 18.85 -4.08 5.57
CA ASP A 74 18.50 -4.24 6.98
C ASP A 74 17.66 -3.08 7.51
N ASN A 75 17.80 -1.89 6.91
CA ASN A 75 16.98 -0.72 7.22
C ASN A 75 15.76 -0.60 6.28
N VAL A 76 15.93 -0.90 5.00
CA VAL A 76 14.90 -0.65 3.98
C VAL A 76 13.77 -1.68 4.01
N ILE A 77 14.09 -2.97 4.12
CA ILE A 77 13.06 -4.03 4.08
C ILE A 77 12.08 -3.91 5.26
N PRO A 78 12.55 -3.76 6.52
CA PRO A 78 11.60 -3.60 7.63
C PRO A 78 10.73 -2.36 7.53
N VAL A 79 11.26 -1.25 7.01
CA VAL A 79 10.48 -0.02 6.83
C VAL A 79 9.39 -0.20 5.77
N LEU A 80 9.69 -0.88 4.66
CA LEU A 80 8.66 -1.17 3.66
C LEU A 80 7.55 -2.02 4.28
N GLU A 81 7.90 -3.07 5.02
CA GLU A 81 6.92 -3.95 5.64
C GLU A 81 6.04 -3.19 6.65
N ARG A 82 6.65 -2.39 7.54
CA ARG A 82 5.88 -1.60 8.52
C ARG A 82 4.96 -0.58 7.85
N THR A 83 5.47 0.10 6.83
CA THR A 83 4.70 1.10 6.08
C THR A 83 3.52 0.45 5.38
N LEU A 84 3.75 -0.66 4.69
CA LEU A 84 2.69 -1.40 4.00
C LEU A 84 1.61 -1.88 4.96
N ASN A 85 2.00 -2.46 6.09
CA ASN A 85 1.05 -2.94 7.09
C ASN A 85 0.23 -1.79 7.68
N ALA A 86 0.87 -0.68 8.04
CA ALA A 86 0.18 0.48 8.60
C ALA A 86 -0.79 1.10 7.59
N VAL A 87 -0.40 1.18 6.32
CA VAL A 87 -1.28 1.70 5.25
C VAL A 87 -2.50 0.80 5.09
N LYS A 88 -2.30 -0.50 5.02
CA LYS A 88 -3.41 -1.46 4.86
C LYS A 88 -4.37 -1.47 6.06
N GLU A 89 -3.85 -1.30 7.26
CA GLU A 89 -4.66 -1.38 8.49
C GLU A 89 -5.44 -0.10 8.76
N THR A 90 -4.89 1.08 8.44
CA THR A 90 -5.44 2.35 8.93
C THR A 90 -5.74 3.39 7.85
N VAL A 91 -5.15 3.29 6.68
CA VAL A 91 -5.26 4.30 5.62
C VAL A 91 -6.28 3.92 4.57
N THR A 92 -6.22 2.68 4.09
CA THR A 92 -7.08 2.23 3.00
C THR A 92 -8.30 1.48 3.51
N HIS A 93 -9.45 1.81 2.92
CA HIS A 93 -10.71 1.10 3.13
C HIS A 93 -11.21 0.64 1.77
N LYS A 94 -11.25 -0.67 1.56
CA LYS A 94 -11.69 -1.20 0.27
C LYS A 94 -13.11 -1.74 0.35
N THR A 95 -13.85 -1.54 -0.74
CA THR A 95 -15.15 -2.16 -0.98
C THR A 95 -14.99 -3.12 -2.14
N GLU A 96 -15.12 -4.41 -1.87
CA GLU A 96 -15.02 -5.45 -2.89
C GLU A 96 -16.37 -5.69 -3.54
N ASN A 97 -16.36 -5.84 -4.87
CA ASN A 97 -17.53 -6.25 -5.65
C ASN A 97 -17.40 -7.74 -5.94
N PHE A 98 -18.37 -8.52 -5.51
CA PHE A 98 -18.37 -9.98 -5.66
C PHE A 98 -19.17 -10.41 -6.90
N ILE A 99 -18.75 -11.53 -7.44
CA ILE A 99 -19.48 -12.18 -8.53
C ILE A 99 -20.58 -13.07 -7.94
#